data_3201d12aec8ddd6cdeaecf00b5bb8b95
#
_entry.id   3201d12aec8ddd6cdeaecf00b5bb8b95
#
_cell.length_a   1.000
_cell.length_b   1.000
_cell.length_c   1.000
_cell.angle_alpha   90.00
_cell.angle_beta   90.00
_cell.angle_gamma   90.00
#
_symmetry.space_group_name_H-M   'P 1'
#
loop_
_entity.id
_entity.type
_entity.pdbx_description
1 polymer ?
#
loop_
_entity_poly.entity_id
_entity_poly.type
_entity_poly.pdbx_seq_one_letter_code
_entity_poly.pdbx_strand_id
1 'polypeptide(L)'
;MLRALGWLVLAVNKVAMRGLFRLRVEGLESLTAGGPLLVAPNHASYLDALAVAAALPWRSLRHTWWAGWTGIMFAGGGRRLLSRATQVFPVDPDRDPAGGLALALAALTRRYVLVWFPEGRRSPDGEIRPFMPGVGTLIQRSGAKAVPTLIRGSFEALPRDRRFPRFSRITVTFGTPHTAAELEGMGAGGSASARIANGLRLAVLALGDNA
;
A
#
# COMPACT_ATOMS: atom_id res chain seq x y z
N MET A 1 -23.13 -4.52 11.77
CA MET A 1 -23.40 -4.66 10.31
C MET A 1 -22.24 -4.21 9.44
N LEU A 2 -21.75 -2.97 9.50
CA LEU A 2 -20.69 -2.46 8.60
C LEU A 2 -19.38 -3.26 8.66
N ARG A 3 -18.91 -3.63 9.85
CA ARG A 3 -17.71 -4.47 10.03
C ARG A 3 -17.89 -5.87 9.42
N ALA A 4 -19.08 -6.48 9.58
CA ALA A 4 -19.35 -7.79 8.98
C ALA A 4 -19.29 -7.75 7.45
N LEU A 5 -19.83 -6.68 6.82
CA LEU A 5 -19.69 -6.45 5.38
C LEU A 5 -18.23 -6.35 4.97
N GLY A 6 -17.41 -5.58 5.70
CA GLY A 6 -15.99 -5.45 5.42
C GLY A 6 -15.27 -6.80 5.48
N TRP A 7 -15.54 -7.61 6.50
CA TRP A 7 -14.98 -8.95 6.63
C TRP A 7 -15.38 -9.89 5.49
N LEU A 8 -16.65 -9.84 5.09
CA LEU A 8 -17.13 -10.64 3.94
C LEU A 8 -16.41 -10.24 2.65
N VAL A 9 -16.31 -8.93 2.39
CA VAL A 9 -15.59 -8.42 1.21
C VAL A 9 -14.12 -8.85 1.21
N LEU A 10 -13.43 -8.73 2.35
CA LEU A 10 -12.04 -9.17 2.48
C LEU A 10 -11.89 -10.69 2.34
N ALA A 11 -12.86 -11.48 2.82
CA ALA A 11 -12.87 -12.94 2.66
C ALA A 11 -13.01 -13.33 1.19
N VAL A 12 -14.00 -12.75 0.50
CA VAL A 12 -14.20 -12.95 -0.94
C VAL A 12 -12.95 -12.55 -1.73
N ASN A 13 -12.36 -11.39 -1.41
CA ASN A 13 -11.12 -10.95 -2.03
C ASN A 13 -9.98 -11.95 -1.81
N LYS A 14 -9.77 -12.46 -0.60
CA LYS A 14 -8.72 -13.46 -0.34
C LYS A 14 -8.90 -14.73 -1.16
N VAL A 15 -10.13 -15.22 -1.27
CA VAL A 15 -10.44 -16.41 -2.09
C VAL A 15 -10.18 -16.12 -3.56
N ALA A 16 -10.68 -14.99 -4.08
CA ALA A 16 -10.50 -14.60 -5.47
C ALA A 16 -9.02 -14.42 -5.85
N MET A 17 -8.25 -13.71 -5.02
CA MET A 17 -6.83 -13.48 -5.31
C MET A 17 -6.02 -14.78 -5.27
N ARG A 18 -6.31 -15.70 -4.37
CA ARG A 18 -5.65 -17.00 -4.30
C ARG A 18 -6.06 -17.95 -5.42
N GLY A 19 -7.35 -18.01 -5.74
CA GLY A 19 -7.88 -18.90 -6.77
C GLY A 19 -7.62 -18.41 -8.18
N LEU A 20 -8.00 -17.16 -8.49
CA LEU A 20 -7.93 -16.63 -9.86
C LEU A 20 -6.53 -16.13 -10.23
N PHE A 21 -5.82 -15.48 -9.29
CA PHE A 21 -4.50 -14.88 -9.55
C PHE A 21 -3.34 -15.68 -8.94
N ARG A 22 -3.61 -16.87 -8.38
CA ARG A 22 -2.57 -17.71 -7.78
C ARG A 22 -1.61 -16.90 -6.89
N LEU A 23 -2.20 -16.04 -6.03
CA LEU A 23 -1.46 -15.12 -5.18
C LEU A 23 -0.41 -15.85 -4.36
N ARG A 24 0.85 -15.46 -4.54
CA ARG A 24 1.99 -15.86 -3.72
C ARG A 24 2.34 -14.74 -2.75
N VAL A 25 2.68 -15.10 -1.54
CA VAL A 25 3.04 -14.14 -0.49
C VAL A 25 4.35 -14.56 0.15
N GLU A 26 5.28 -13.62 0.27
CA GLU A 26 6.62 -13.81 0.80
C GLU A 26 6.92 -12.74 1.87
N GLY A 27 7.78 -13.05 2.84
CA GLY A 27 8.23 -12.10 3.85
C GLY A 27 7.17 -11.68 4.88
N LEU A 28 6.16 -12.52 5.15
CA LEU A 28 5.08 -12.22 6.12
C LEU A 28 5.60 -12.00 7.55
N GLU A 29 6.73 -12.55 7.90
CA GLU A 29 7.43 -12.37 9.18
C GLU A 29 7.77 -10.90 9.44
N SER A 30 8.01 -10.13 8.40
CA SER A 30 8.26 -8.68 8.47
C SER A 30 7.08 -7.87 9.04
N LEU A 31 5.88 -8.43 9.05
CA LEU A 31 4.65 -7.80 9.55
C LEU A 31 4.36 -8.11 11.04
N THR A 32 5.23 -8.84 11.72
CA THR A 32 5.02 -9.24 13.12
C THR A 32 5.33 -8.13 14.12
N ALA A 33 6.09 -7.13 13.73
CA ALA A 33 6.32 -5.96 14.57
C ALA A 33 4.98 -5.26 14.83
N GLY A 34 4.58 -5.17 16.09
CA GLY A 34 3.41 -4.38 16.49
C GLY A 34 3.54 -2.94 16.01
N GLY A 35 2.51 -2.40 15.36
CA GLY A 35 2.50 -1.05 14.77
C GLY A 35 3.02 0.07 15.69
N PRO A 36 3.31 1.26 15.16
CA PRO A 36 2.89 1.72 13.83
C PRO A 36 3.76 1.16 12.71
N LEU A 37 3.12 0.67 11.66
CA LEU A 37 3.80 0.18 10.45
C LEU A 37 3.23 0.90 9.21
N LEU A 38 4.11 1.28 8.30
CA LEU A 38 3.73 1.79 7.00
C LEU A 38 4.14 0.75 5.94
N VAL A 39 3.17 0.07 5.36
CA VAL A 39 3.36 -0.84 4.22
C VAL A 39 3.38 -0.02 2.95
N ALA A 40 4.47 -0.06 2.22
CA ALA A 40 4.73 0.81 1.07
C ALA A 40 4.92 0.00 -0.23
N PRO A 41 3.84 -0.40 -0.90
CA PRO A 41 3.95 -1.13 -2.16
C PRO A 41 4.14 -0.20 -3.35
N ASN A 42 4.73 -0.74 -4.45
CA ASN A 42 4.63 -0.14 -5.77
C ASN A 42 3.19 -0.17 -6.28
N HIS A 43 2.88 0.66 -7.28
CA HIS A 43 1.51 0.82 -7.77
C HIS A 43 1.42 0.82 -9.28
N ALA A 44 0.97 -0.28 -9.88
CA ALA A 44 0.86 -0.46 -11.32
C ALA A 44 -0.55 -0.86 -11.79
N SER A 45 -1.40 -1.35 -10.86
CA SER A 45 -2.70 -1.93 -11.19
C SER A 45 -3.79 -1.58 -10.16
N TYR A 46 -5.04 -1.69 -10.55
CA TYR A 46 -6.17 -1.72 -9.60
C TYR A 46 -6.15 -2.97 -8.70
N LEU A 47 -5.46 -4.03 -9.13
CA LEU A 47 -5.33 -5.26 -8.36
C LEU A 47 -4.36 -5.14 -7.18
N ASP A 48 -3.50 -4.10 -7.14
CA ASP A 48 -2.45 -3.98 -6.12
C ASP A 48 -3.02 -3.92 -4.70
N ALA A 49 -4.00 -3.05 -4.47
CA ALA A 49 -4.64 -2.95 -3.16
C ALA A 49 -5.35 -4.25 -2.76
N LEU A 50 -5.96 -4.95 -3.72
CA LEU A 50 -6.61 -6.24 -3.52
C LEU A 50 -5.59 -7.33 -3.20
N ALA A 51 -4.44 -7.33 -3.89
CA ALA A 51 -3.35 -8.27 -3.65
C ALA A 51 -2.74 -8.09 -2.25
N VAL A 52 -2.42 -6.85 -1.86
CA VAL A 52 -1.92 -6.56 -0.51
C VAL A 52 -2.95 -6.93 0.56
N ALA A 53 -4.23 -6.61 0.36
CA ALA A 53 -5.29 -6.98 1.31
C ALA A 53 -5.45 -8.50 1.43
N ALA A 54 -5.30 -9.25 0.34
CA ALA A 54 -5.34 -10.70 0.37
C ALA A 54 -4.08 -11.32 0.99
N ALA A 55 -2.92 -10.67 0.86
CA ALA A 55 -1.65 -11.08 1.45
C ALA A 55 -1.62 -10.89 2.97
N LEU A 56 -2.15 -9.77 3.47
CA LEU A 56 -2.10 -9.45 4.90
C LEU A 56 -2.84 -10.50 5.76
N PRO A 57 -2.26 -10.91 6.91
CA PRO A 57 -2.93 -11.77 7.88
C PRO A 57 -4.22 -11.13 8.43
N TRP A 58 -5.21 -11.94 8.77
CA TRP A 58 -6.47 -11.46 9.35
C TRP A 58 -6.28 -10.59 10.59
N ARG A 59 -5.34 -10.95 11.45
CA ARG A 59 -4.98 -10.19 12.65
C ARG A 59 -4.52 -8.77 12.32
N SER A 60 -3.79 -8.58 11.21
CA SER A 60 -3.29 -7.28 10.75
C SER A 60 -4.39 -6.45 10.10
N LEU A 61 -5.26 -7.07 9.29
CA LEU A 61 -6.35 -6.39 8.57
C LEU A 61 -7.30 -5.63 9.50
N ARG A 62 -7.51 -6.09 10.74
CA ARG A 62 -8.35 -5.39 11.73
C ARG A 62 -7.83 -4.01 12.10
N HIS A 63 -6.54 -3.81 11.97
CA HIS A 63 -5.83 -2.60 12.34
C HIS A 63 -5.17 -1.93 11.13
N THR A 64 -5.56 -2.34 9.90
CA THR A 64 -5.00 -1.78 8.66
C THR A 64 -5.94 -0.73 8.08
N TRP A 65 -5.36 0.43 7.80
CA TRP A 65 -6.03 1.53 7.13
C TRP A 65 -5.42 1.73 5.74
N TRP A 66 -6.23 2.22 4.83
CA TRP A 66 -5.89 2.38 3.41
C TRP A 66 -6.14 3.80 2.97
N ALA A 67 -5.22 4.37 2.21
CA ALA A 67 -5.45 5.62 1.50
C ALA A 67 -6.17 5.33 0.19
N GLY A 68 -7.32 5.94 -0.04
CA GLY A 68 -8.11 5.75 -1.25
C GLY A 68 -8.43 7.06 -1.97
N TRP A 69 -8.13 7.11 -3.26
CA TRP A 69 -8.43 8.32 -4.04
C TRP A 69 -9.92 8.62 -4.09
N THR A 70 -10.27 9.87 -3.77
CA THR A 70 -11.67 10.33 -3.67
C THR A 70 -12.45 10.12 -4.96
N GLY A 71 -11.83 10.36 -6.11
CA GLY A 71 -12.45 10.21 -7.43
C GLY A 71 -12.88 8.78 -7.79
N ILE A 72 -12.33 7.76 -7.12
CA ILE A 72 -12.69 6.35 -7.35
C ILE A 72 -13.41 5.77 -6.15
N MET A 73 -12.79 5.81 -4.96
CA MET A 73 -13.26 5.07 -3.80
C MET A 73 -14.48 5.72 -3.13
N PHE A 74 -14.73 6.99 -3.39
CA PHE A 74 -15.80 7.75 -2.76
C PHE A 74 -16.83 8.33 -3.75
N ALA A 75 -16.75 7.93 -5.02
CA ALA A 75 -17.68 8.35 -6.08
C ALA A 75 -19.02 7.61 -5.97
N GLY A 76 -19.88 8.04 -5.04
CA GLY A 76 -21.22 7.48 -4.84
C GLY A 76 -21.41 6.70 -3.53
N GLY A 77 -22.68 6.49 -3.15
CA GLY A 77 -23.04 5.95 -1.83
C GLY A 77 -22.52 4.54 -1.56
N GLY A 78 -22.64 3.63 -2.52
CA GLY A 78 -22.19 2.25 -2.38
C GLY A 78 -20.67 2.14 -2.20
N ARG A 79 -19.89 2.93 -2.97
CA ARG A 79 -18.43 2.98 -2.82
C ARG A 79 -18.01 3.57 -1.49
N ARG A 80 -18.67 4.63 -1.01
CA ARG A 80 -18.44 5.20 0.33
C ARG A 80 -18.71 4.19 1.43
N LEU A 81 -19.80 3.42 1.31
CA LEU A 81 -20.14 2.36 2.27
C LEU A 81 -19.03 1.31 2.29
N LEU A 82 -18.60 0.84 1.13
CA LEU A 82 -17.53 -0.15 0.99
C LEU A 82 -16.21 0.37 1.56
N SER A 83 -15.83 1.61 1.23
CA SER A 83 -14.61 2.25 1.75
C SER A 83 -14.62 2.31 3.29
N ARG A 84 -15.74 2.69 3.90
CA ARG A 84 -15.90 2.68 5.36
C ARG A 84 -15.82 1.27 5.95
N ALA A 85 -16.43 0.28 5.28
CA ALA A 85 -16.41 -1.10 5.73
C ALA A 85 -15.01 -1.71 5.70
N THR A 86 -14.16 -1.30 4.75
CA THR A 86 -12.79 -1.79 4.55
C THR A 86 -11.71 -0.86 5.08
N GLN A 87 -12.08 0.13 5.92
CA GLN A 87 -11.13 1.06 6.57
C GLN A 87 -10.32 1.92 5.58
N VAL A 88 -10.94 2.32 4.47
CA VAL A 88 -10.36 3.26 3.50
C VAL A 88 -10.72 4.69 3.90
N PHE A 89 -9.73 5.58 4.03
CA PHE A 89 -9.94 7.01 4.19
C PHE A 89 -9.67 7.78 2.89
N PRO A 90 -10.35 8.93 2.69
CA PRO A 90 -10.21 9.69 1.46
C PRO A 90 -8.88 10.41 1.38
N VAL A 91 -8.23 10.34 0.21
CA VAL A 91 -7.11 11.19 -0.18
C VAL A 91 -7.39 11.82 -1.53
N ASP A 92 -7.02 13.07 -1.66
CA ASP A 92 -7.08 13.81 -2.91
C ASP A 92 -5.73 14.50 -3.14
N PRO A 93 -4.82 13.85 -3.86
CA PRO A 93 -3.47 14.39 -4.05
C PRO A 93 -3.44 15.68 -4.88
N ASP A 94 -4.50 15.95 -5.63
CA ASP A 94 -4.59 17.12 -6.50
C ASP A 94 -5.23 18.34 -5.80
N ARG A 95 -6.23 18.09 -4.92
CA ARG A 95 -7.00 19.16 -4.27
C ARG A 95 -6.64 19.39 -2.81
N ASP A 96 -6.32 18.32 -2.09
CA ASP A 96 -6.01 18.36 -0.64
C ASP A 96 -4.92 17.33 -0.26
N PRO A 97 -3.68 17.52 -0.73
CA PRO A 97 -2.58 16.63 -0.37
C PRO A 97 -2.26 16.67 1.12
N ALA A 98 -2.44 17.83 1.77
CA ALA A 98 -2.18 18.01 3.20
C ALA A 98 -3.18 17.26 4.08
N GLY A 99 -4.47 17.29 3.74
CA GLY A 99 -5.50 16.54 4.45
C GLY A 99 -5.30 15.04 4.38
N GLY A 100 -4.92 14.53 3.22
CA GLY A 100 -4.57 13.12 3.06
C GLY A 100 -3.39 12.70 3.94
N LEU A 101 -2.33 13.50 4.01
CA LEU A 101 -1.18 13.26 4.89
C LEU A 101 -1.55 13.35 6.36
N ALA A 102 -2.41 14.29 6.76
CA ALA A 102 -2.87 14.43 8.14
C ALA A 102 -3.66 13.20 8.61
N LEU A 103 -4.56 12.66 7.77
CA LEU A 103 -5.29 11.43 8.07
C LEU A 103 -4.36 10.21 8.17
N ALA A 104 -3.39 10.10 7.28
CA ALA A 104 -2.38 9.07 7.31
C ALA A 104 -1.54 9.12 8.60
N LEU A 105 -1.08 10.32 8.97
CA LEU A 105 -0.33 10.54 10.21
C LEU A 105 -1.18 10.18 11.44
N ALA A 106 -2.45 10.58 11.47
CA ALA A 106 -3.37 10.24 12.56
C ALA A 106 -3.58 8.72 12.70
N ALA A 107 -3.61 7.97 11.60
CA ALA A 107 -3.68 6.52 11.64
C ALA A 107 -2.42 5.89 12.24
N LEU A 108 -1.24 6.34 11.81
CA LEU A 108 0.05 5.85 12.33
C LEU A 108 0.26 6.21 13.81
N THR A 109 -0.12 7.43 14.23
CA THR A 109 -0.04 7.87 15.64
C THR A 109 -0.91 7.00 16.56
N ARG A 110 -2.03 6.48 16.05
CA ARG A 110 -2.88 5.51 16.76
C ARG A 110 -2.36 4.06 16.68
N ARG A 111 -1.14 3.88 16.21
CA ARG A 111 -0.44 2.60 16.08
C ARG A 111 -1.14 1.60 15.14
N TYR A 112 -1.87 2.11 14.14
CA TYR A 112 -2.42 1.28 13.08
C TYR A 112 -1.36 0.93 12.04
N VAL A 113 -1.65 -0.11 11.25
CA VAL A 113 -0.93 -0.40 10.00
C VAL A 113 -1.53 0.50 8.92
N LEU A 114 -0.70 1.20 8.20
CA LEU A 114 -1.11 2.01 7.06
C LEU A 114 -0.56 1.39 5.77
N VAL A 115 -1.43 1.11 4.81
CA VAL A 115 -1.00 0.83 3.43
C VAL A 115 -1.07 2.11 2.63
N TRP A 116 0.08 2.52 2.13
CA TRP A 116 0.27 3.76 1.38
C TRP A 116 1.06 3.52 0.12
N PHE A 117 0.49 3.86 -1.04
CA PHE A 117 1.15 3.78 -2.33
C PHE A 117 1.98 5.05 -2.57
N PRO A 118 3.31 5.01 -2.35
CA PRO A 118 4.13 6.22 -2.29
C PRO A 118 4.39 6.88 -3.65
N GLU A 119 4.07 6.21 -4.74
CA GLU A 119 4.11 6.78 -6.09
C GLU A 119 3.01 7.84 -6.33
N GLY A 120 1.95 7.81 -5.49
CA GLY A 120 0.80 8.72 -5.58
C GLY A 120 -0.15 8.44 -6.75
N ARG A 121 0.31 7.77 -7.80
CA ARG A 121 -0.49 7.37 -8.98
C ARG A 121 0.00 6.03 -9.51
N ARG A 122 -0.87 5.30 -10.21
CA ARG A 122 -0.49 4.05 -10.88
C ARG A 122 0.48 4.30 -12.03
N SER A 123 1.51 3.48 -12.09
CA SER A 123 2.45 3.43 -13.20
C SER A 123 1.73 3.10 -14.51
N PRO A 124 2.01 3.79 -15.61
CA PRO A 124 1.41 3.48 -16.91
C PRO A 124 2.09 2.32 -17.64
N ASP A 125 3.34 2.03 -17.29
CA ASP A 125 4.23 1.07 -17.96
C ASP A 125 4.63 -0.13 -17.07
N GLY A 126 4.18 -0.14 -15.80
CA GLY A 126 4.52 -1.19 -14.83
C GLY A 126 5.79 -0.92 -14.04
N GLU A 127 6.60 0.06 -14.44
CA GLU A 127 7.85 0.41 -13.76
C GLU A 127 7.60 1.14 -12.43
N ILE A 128 8.48 0.91 -11.45
CA ILE A 128 8.41 1.56 -10.13
C ILE A 128 8.85 3.01 -10.25
N ARG A 129 7.90 3.92 -10.12
CA ARG A 129 8.10 5.37 -10.21
C ARG A 129 8.83 5.95 -8.99
N PRO A 130 9.38 7.16 -9.09
CA PRO A 130 9.88 7.88 -7.93
C PRO A 130 8.80 8.00 -6.85
N PHE A 131 9.20 7.78 -5.60
CA PHE A 131 8.31 7.93 -4.45
C PHE A 131 8.20 9.39 -4.03
N MET A 132 6.96 9.83 -3.77
CA MET A 132 6.68 11.20 -3.36
C MET A 132 7.24 11.49 -1.95
N PRO A 133 7.83 12.66 -1.70
CA PRO A 133 8.41 13.01 -0.39
C PRO A 133 7.43 12.91 0.79
N GLY A 134 6.13 12.98 0.52
CA GLY A 134 5.08 12.81 1.54
C GLY A 134 5.19 11.53 2.36
N VAL A 135 5.62 10.40 1.75
CA VAL A 135 5.83 9.17 2.50
C VAL A 135 7.00 9.30 3.48
N GLY A 136 8.08 9.99 3.09
CA GLY A 136 9.20 10.28 3.99
C GLY A 136 8.76 11.14 5.18
N THR A 137 7.92 12.14 4.95
CA THR A 137 7.32 12.95 6.02
C THR A 137 6.47 12.10 6.97
N LEU A 138 5.67 11.16 6.45
CA LEU A 138 4.87 10.25 7.28
C LEU A 138 5.75 9.39 8.19
N ILE A 139 6.78 8.75 7.63
CA ILE A 139 7.70 7.88 8.36
C ILE A 139 8.43 8.68 9.44
N GLN A 140 9.00 9.83 9.07
CA GLN A 140 9.76 10.68 9.97
C GLN A 140 8.92 11.21 11.16
N ARG A 141 7.70 11.70 10.87
CA ARG A 141 6.84 12.32 11.89
C ARG A 141 6.12 11.32 12.79
N SER A 142 5.79 10.14 12.26
CA SER A 142 5.08 9.12 13.04
C SER A 142 6.00 8.19 13.83
N GLY A 143 7.30 8.13 13.49
CA GLY A 143 8.21 7.12 13.99
C GLY A 143 7.86 5.68 13.55
N ALA A 144 6.96 5.53 12.57
CA ALA A 144 6.59 4.24 12.04
C ALA A 144 7.77 3.60 11.28
N LYS A 145 7.92 2.29 11.42
CA LYS A 145 8.79 1.55 10.52
C LYS A 145 8.08 1.37 9.18
N ALA A 146 8.82 1.55 8.09
CA ALA A 146 8.33 1.32 6.74
C ALA A 146 8.70 -0.09 6.27
N VAL A 147 7.71 -0.81 5.74
CA VAL A 147 7.87 -2.14 5.14
C VAL A 147 7.88 -1.96 3.62
N PRO A 148 9.05 -2.01 2.96
CA PRO A 148 9.09 -2.00 1.51
C PRO A 148 8.35 -3.23 1.00
N THR A 149 7.49 -3.04 0.02
CA THR A 149 6.63 -4.12 -0.48
C THR A 149 6.65 -4.13 -1.99
N LEU A 150 6.94 -5.28 -2.59
CA LEU A 150 6.96 -5.44 -4.04
C LEU A 150 5.77 -6.27 -4.50
N ILE A 151 5.02 -5.74 -5.46
CA ILE A 151 3.94 -6.45 -6.15
C ILE A 151 4.37 -6.71 -7.58
N ARG A 152 4.39 -7.99 -7.99
CA ARG A 152 4.70 -8.41 -9.36
C ARG A 152 3.52 -9.14 -9.98
N GLY A 153 3.38 -9.05 -11.29
CA GLY A 153 2.32 -9.72 -12.07
C GLY A 153 0.99 -8.99 -12.08
N SER A 154 0.82 -7.92 -11.30
CA SER A 154 -0.44 -7.17 -11.25
C SER A 154 -0.64 -6.28 -12.47
N PHE A 155 0.44 -5.70 -13.00
CA PHE A 155 0.41 -4.90 -14.23
C PHE A 155 0.00 -5.77 -15.43
N GLU A 156 0.62 -6.92 -15.61
CA GLU A 156 0.31 -7.88 -16.67
C GLU A 156 -1.12 -8.43 -16.55
N ALA A 157 -1.58 -8.61 -15.31
CA ALA A 157 -2.93 -9.06 -15.03
C ALA A 157 -3.98 -8.01 -15.39
N LEU A 158 -3.78 -6.74 -15.01
CA LEU A 158 -4.72 -5.65 -15.27
C LEU A 158 -4.00 -4.31 -15.40
N PRO A 159 -3.37 -4.00 -16.55
CA PRO A 159 -2.81 -2.69 -16.82
C PRO A 159 -3.91 -1.61 -16.86
N ARG A 160 -3.48 -0.33 -16.82
CA ARG A 160 -4.39 0.81 -16.67
C ARG A 160 -5.45 0.94 -17.77
N ASP A 161 -5.12 0.56 -18.99
CA ASP A 161 -5.91 0.67 -20.21
C ASP A 161 -6.86 -0.50 -20.45
N ARG A 162 -6.73 -1.59 -19.66
CA ARG A 162 -7.56 -2.78 -19.81
C ARG A 162 -8.75 -2.76 -18.87
N ARG A 163 -9.91 -3.23 -19.38
CA ARG A 163 -11.16 -3.33 -18.60
C ARG A 163 -11.32 -4.66 -17.86
N PHE A 164 -10.76 -5.75 -18.37
CA PHE A 164 -10.89 -7.09 -17.80
C PHE A 164 -9.53 -7.68 -17.46
N PRO A 165 -9.39 -8.31 -16.31
CA PRO A 165 -8.12 -8.91 -15.90
C PRO A 165 -7.79 -10.17 -16.73
N ARG A 166 -6.49 -10.42 -16.87
CA ARG A 166 -5.96 -11.75 -17.21
C ARG A 166 -5.62 -12.46 -15.91
N PHE A 167 -6.06 -13.70 -15.78
CA PHE A 167 -5.76 -14.50 -14.59
C PHE A 167 -4.33 -15.04 -14.67
N SER A 168 -3.38 -14.23 -14.21
CA SER A 168 -1.97 -14.54 -14.10
C SER A 168 -1.54 -14.60 -12.64
N ARG A 169 -0.35 -15.14 -12.37
CA ARG A 169 0.20 -15.16 -11.02
C ARG A 169 0.53 -13.73 -10.56
N ILE A 170 0.13 -13.41 -9.34
CA ILE A 170 0.53 -12.19 -8.64
C ILE A 170 1.36 -12.60 -7.41
N THR A 171 2.50 -11.94 -7.20
CA THR A 171 3.33 -12.14 -6.02
C THR A 171 3.39 -10.84 -5.22
N VAL A 172 3.25 -10.95 -3.90
CA VAL A 172 3.46 -9.84 -2.94
C VAL A 172 4.59 -10.25 -2.01
N THR A 173 5.69 -9.52 -2.07
CA THR A 173 6.88 -9.72 -1.23
C THR A 173 7.01 -8.55 -0.25
N PHE A 174 7.02 -8.86 1.05
CA PHE A 174 7.27 -7.89 2.12
C PHE A 174 8.74 -7.95 2.52
N GLY A 175 9.42 -6.81 2.45
CA GLY A 175 10.81 -6.69 2.86
C GLY A 175 10.97 -6.38 4.36
N THR A 176 12.20 -6.29 4.81
CA THR A 176 12.53 -5.94 6.19
C THR A 176 12.03 -4.54 6.54
N PRO A 177 11.40 -4.34 7.72
CA PRO A 177 10.97 -3.02 8.17
C PRO A 177 12.15 -2.10 8.45
N HIS A 178 12.17 -0.91 7.87
CA HIS A 178 13.19 0.10 8.06
C HIS A 178 12.69 1.29 8.88
N THR A 179 13.57 1.89 9.65
CA THR A 179 13.38 3.17 10.33
C THR A 179 13.61 4.35 9.37
N ALA A 180 13.19 5.55 9.79
CA ALA A 180 13.47 6.78 9.03
C ALA A 180 14.97 6.99 8.79
N ALA A 181 15.80 6.78 9.83
CA ALA A 181 17.25 6.99 9.76
C ALA A 181 17.94 6.03 8.77
N GLU A 182 17.56 4.75 8.79
CA GLU A 182 18.08 3.75 7.84
C GLU A 182 17.74 4.14 6.40
N LEU A 183 16.47 4.49 6.13
CA LEU A 183 16.05 4.90 4.78
C LEU A 183 16.70 6.21 4.32
N GLU A 184 16.89 7.16 5.24
CA GLU A 184 17.58 8.41 4.94
C GLU A 184 19.03 8.17 4.54
N GLY A 185 19.72 7.27 5.23
CA GLY A 185 21.08 6.87 4.90
C GLY A 185 21.23 6.12 3.57
N MET A 186 20.17 5.43 3.12
CA MET A 186 20.15 4.70 1.85
C MET A 186 19.84 5.63 0.64
N GLY A 187 19.11 6.70 0.87
CA GLY A 187 18.54 7.50 -0.20
C GLY A 187 19.27 8.81 -0.48
N ALA A 188 18.99 9.38 -1.65
CA ALA A 188 19.46 10.69 -2.09
C ALA A 188 18.31 11.68 -2.26
N GLY A 189 18.56 12.97 -2.06
CA GLY A 189 17.57 14.04 -2.24
C GLY A 189 17.89 15.31 -1.48
N GLY A 190 17.24 16.42 -1.85
CA GLY A 190 17.48 17.75 -1.29
C GLY A 190 16.89 17.98 0.11
N SER A 191 16.03 17.06 0.63
CA SER A 191 15.45 17.13 1.97
C SER A 191 15.45 15.75 2.64
N ALA A 192 15.37 15.72 3.97
CA ALA A 192 15.28 14.46 4.72
C ALA A 192 14.11 13.59 4.22
N SER A 193 12.92 14.18 4.05
CA SER A 193 11.76 13.46 3.53
C SER A 193 11.96 12.90 2.10
N ALA A 194 12.68 13.62 1.25
CA ALA A 194 13.01 13.14 -0.09
C ALA A 194 14.03 11.99 -0.04
N ARG A 195 15.04 12.08 0.82
CA ARG A 195 16.01 10.98 1.03
C ARG A 195 15.31 9.73 1.57
N ILE A 196 14.46 9.85 2.58
CA ILE A 196 13.69 8.73 3.13
C ILE A 196 12.81 8.08 2.06
N ALA A 197 12.10 8.88 1.25
CA ALA A 197 11.26 8.37 0.16
C ALA A 197 12.09 7.64 -0.91
N ASN A 198 13.25 8.18 -1.28
CA ASN A 198 14.17 7.55 -2.23
C ASN A 198 14.77 6.26 -1.66
N GLY A 199 15.21 6.25 -0.40
CA GLY A 199 15.72 5.04 0.26
C GLY A 199 14.67 3.94 0.32
N LEU A 200 13.41 4.30 0.62
CA LEU A 200 12.30 3.34 0.60
C LEU A 200 12.06 2.77 -0.81
N ARG A 201 12.16 3.60 -1.86
CA ARG A 201 12.08 3.13 -3.24
C ARG A 201 13.19 2.15 -3.57
N LEU A 202 14.43 2.46 -3.19
CA LEU A 202 15.58 1.56 -3.39
C LEU A 202 15.38 0.23 -2.67
N ALA A 203 14.85 0.25 -1.44
CA ALA A 203 14.51 -0.96 -0.70
C ALA A 203 13.43 -1.80 -1.39
N VAL A 204 12.43 -1.17 -2.05
CA VAL A 204 11.44 -1.90 -2.87
C VAL A 204 12.08 -2.51 -4.12
N LEU A 205 12.96 -1.78 -4.81
CA LEU A 205 13.66 -2.28 -6.00
C LEU A 205 14.54 -3.49 -5.67
N ALA A 206 15.26 -3.46 -4.55
CA ALA A 206 16.12 -4.56 -4.10
C ALA A 206 15.36 -5.88 -3.85
N LEU A 207 14.04 -5.84 -3.58
CA LEU A 207 13.20 -7.04 -3.50
C LEU A 207 13.02 -7.72 -4.86
N GLY A 208 13.23 -6.99 -5.95
CA GLY A 208 13.17 -7.52 -7.31
C GLY A 208 14.40 -8.30 -7.71
N ASP A 209 15.55 -7.91 -7.20
CA ASP A 209 16.87 -8.48 -7.55
C ASP A 209 17.13 -9.82 -6.84
N ASN A 210 16.40 -10.10 -5.76
CA ASN A 210 16.53 -11.29 -4.92
C ASN A 210 15.53 -12.40 -5.24
N ALA A 211 14.84 -12.36 -6.39
CA ALA A 211 13.73 -13.27 -6.69
C ALA A 211 13.92 -14.10 -7.96
#